data_c7e58ab9cf480cfbb0b652258616df23
#
_entry.id   c7e58ab9cf480cfbb0b652258616df23
#
_cell.length_a   1.000
_cell.length_b   1.000
_cell.length_c   1.000
_cell.angle_alpha   90.00
_cell.angle_beta   90.00
_cell.angle_gamma   90.00
#
_symmetry.space_group_name_H-M   'P 1'
#
loop_
_entity.id
_entity.type
_entity.pdbx_description
1 polymer ?
#
loop_
_entity_poly.entity_id
_entity_poly.type
_entity_poly.pdbx_seq_one_letter_code
_entity_poly.pdbx_strand_id
1 'polypeptide(L)'
;GHIYGPTITETDSRASAQFTQNAIEGEDIVMKSAGMQMRSYCYVLDCASAILTVLLNGKSGDAYNISNKASVCTISDIALALAHAGGQKVVYENATDEEKKGYNLMSNSSLDAAKLEKLGWRACFDLEEGAEATVKYMKKLRG
;
A
#
# COMPACT_ATOMS: atom_id res chain seq x y z
N GLY A 1 0.68 9.09 2.69
CA GLY A 1 0.72 7.97 1.76
C GLY A 1 -0.29 6.89 2.11
N HIS A 2 -0.38 5.90 1.27
CA HIS A 2 -1.20 4.72 1.53
C HIS A 2 -0.38 3.71 2.35
N ILE A 3 -0.68 3.60 3.64
CA ILE A 3 0.01 2.64 4.52
C ILE A 3 -0.64 1.27 4.34
N TYR A 4 0.19 0.24 4.15
CA TYR A 4 -0.22 -1.15 4.04
C TYR A 4 0.67 -2.06 4.90
N GLY A 5 0.21 -3.28 5.17
CA GLY A 5 0.96 -4.21 6.02
C GLY A 5 0.03 -5.19 6.73
N PRO A 6 0.55 -6.03 7.65
CA PRO A 6 -0.19 -7.14 8.24
C PRO A 6 -1.29 -6.76 9.25
N THR A 7 -1.60 -5.48 9.43
CA THR A 7 -2.59 -5.00 10.40
C THR A 7 -3.90 -4.53 9.77
N ILE A 8 -4.21 -4.97 8.57
CA ILE A 8 -5.49 -4.67 7.93
C ILE A 8 -6.64 -5.30 8.71
N THR A 9 -7.76 -4.60 8.79
CA THR A 9 -8.99 -5.08 9.44
C THR A 9 -10.00 -5.54 8.38
N GLU A 10 -10.95 -6.38 8.77
CA GLU A 10 -12.04 -6.85 7.90
C GLU A 10 -12.92 -5.72 7.37
N THR A 11 -12.96 -4.59 8.08
CA THR A 11 -13.73 -3.41 7.70
C THR A 11 -12.98 -2.44 6.79
N ASP A 12 -11.72 -2.72 6.46
CA ASP A 12 -10.91 -1.87 5.59
C ASP A 12 -11.33 -2.06 4.11
N SER A 13 -12.02 -1.06 3.57
CA SER A 13 -12.56 -1.07 2.21
C SER A 13 -11.58 -0.59 1.12
N ARG A 14 -10.33 -0.28 1.47
CA ARG A 14 -9.31 0.14 0.49
C ARG A 14 -8.93 -1.01 -0.43
N ALA A 15 -8.64 -0.69 -1.70
CA ALA A 15 -8.25 -1.69 -2.69
C ALA A 15 -7.06 -2.55 -2.22
N SER A 16 -6.02 -1.94 -1.64
CA SER A 16 -4.86 -2.69 -1.13
C SER A 16 -5.21 -3.67 0.01
N ALA A 17 -6.19 -3.35 0.83
CA ALA A 17 -6.68 -4.25 1.88
C ALA A 17 -7.42 -5.44 1.27
N GLN A 18 -8.30 -5.19 0.30
CA GLN A 18 -9.00 -6.23 -0.46
C GLN A 18 -8.02 -7.16 -1.19
N PHE A 19 -7.03 -6.60 -1.87
CA PHE A 19 -5.99 -7.39 -2.57
C PHE A 19 -5.18 -8.26 -1.59
N THR A 20 -4.84 -7.71 -0.43
CA THR A 20 -4.17 -8.48 0.62
C THR A 20 -5.04 -9.63 1.11
N GLN A 21 -6.35 -9.37 1.34
CA GLN A 21 -7.29 -10.39 1.77
C GLN A 21 -7.34 -11.55 0.77
N ASN A 22 -7.55 -11.27 -0.51
CA ASN A 22 -7.56 -12.29 -1.57
C ASN A 22 -6.25 -13.08 -1.59
N ALA A 23 -5.10 -12.40 -1.51
CA ALA A 23 -3.79 -13.05 -1.52
C ALA A 23 -3.56 -14.02 -0.35
N ILE A 24 -4.07 -13.71 0.85
CA ILE A 24 -3.95 -14.61 2.02
C ILE A 24 -4.97 -15.75 2.00
N GLU A 25 -6.13 -15.56 1.38
CA GLU A 25 -7.20 -16.57 1.22
C GLU A 25 -6.93 -17.53 0.05
N GLY A 26 -5.92 -17.24 -0.77
CA GLY A 26 -5.60 -18.06 -1.92
C GLY A 26 -6.51 -17.79 -3.12
N GLU A 27 -7.13 -16.61 -3.16
CA GLU A 27 -8.00 -16.16 -4.23
C GLU A 27 -7.30 -15.21 -5.18
N ASP A 28 -7.66 -15.26 -6.47
CA ASP A 28 -7.15 -14.32 -7.45
C ASP A 28 -7.60 -12.89 -7.15
N ILE A 29 -6.73 -11.91 -7.42
CA ILE A 29 -7.02 -10.51 -7.20
C ILE A 29 -7.83 -9.97 -8.38
N VAL A 30 -9.09 -9.59 -8.14
CA VAL A 30 -9.98 -9.05 -9.16
C VAL A 30 -9.83 -7.53 -9.22
N MET A 31 -9.39 -7.02 -10.37
CA MET A 31 -9.33 -5.59 -10.65
C MET A 31 -10.49 -5.17 -11.56
N LYS A 32 -11.27 -4.20 -11.12
CA LYS A 32 -12.42 -3.64 -11.88
C LYS A 32 -12.03 -2.47 -12.80
N SER A 33 -10.73 -2.17 -12.92
CA SER A 33 -10.18 -1.14 -13.80
C SER A 33 -8.73 -1.46 -14.13
N ALA A 34 -8.15 -0.74 -15.09
CA ALA A 34 -6.72 -0.90 -15.42
C ALA A 34 -5.75 -0.52 -14.29
N GLY A 35 -6.23 0.14 -13.23
CA GLY A 35 -5.44 0.46 -12.05
C GLY A 35 -4.27 1.41 -12.27
N MET A 36 -4.32 2.28 -13.24
CA MET A 36 -3.21 3.15 -13.66
C MET A 36 -2.98 4.37 -12.76
N GLN A 37 -3.84 4.57 -11.75
CA GLN A 37 -3.70 5.69 -10.83
C GLN A 37 -2.46 5.52 -9.95
N MET A 38 -1.61 6.55 -9.93
CA MET A 38 -0.38 6.59 -9.12
C MET A 38 -0.68 6.88 -7.65
N ARG A 39 -0.05 6.15 -6.76
CA ARG A 39 -0.16 6.28 -5.30
C ARG A 39 1.21 6.17 -4.64
N SER A 40 1.34 6.73 -3.44
CA SER A 40 2.49 6.48 -2.57
C SER A 40 2.13 5.41 -1.57
N TYR A 41 2.66 4.22 -1.75
CA TYR A 41 2.54 3.16 -0.76
C TYR A 41 3.71 3.22 0.22
N CYS A 42 3.47 2.82 1.46
CA CYS A 42 4.49 2.73 2.48
C CYS A 42 4.18 1.55 3.41
N TYR A 43 5.14 0.67 3.58
CA TYR A 43 4.97 -0.47 4.48
C TYR A 43 4.84 -0.01 5.93
N VAL A 44 4.03 -0.68 6.72
CA VAL A 44 3.65 -0.24 8.07
C VAL A 44 4.85 -0.05 9.01
N LEU A 45 5.90 -0.87 8.90
CA LEU A 45 7.10 -0.70 9.73
C LEU A 45 7.90 0.55 9.32
N ASP A 46 7.97 0.87 8.03
CA ASP A 46 8.56 2.13 7.56
C ASP A 46 7.75 3.34 8.03
N CYS A 47 6.43 3.22 8.03
CA CYS A 47 5.57 4.26 8.61
C CYS A 47 5.83 4.45 10.11
N ALA A 48 5.96 3.37 10.88
CA ALA A 48 6.27 3.43 12.31
C ALA A 48 7.64 4.09 12.57
N SER A 49 8.66 3.70 11.80
CA SER A 49 9.99 4.32 11.89
C SER A 49 9.98 5.81 11.49
N ALA A 50 9.18 6.18 10.50
CA ALA A 50 8.97 7.58 10.11
C ALA A 50 8.36 8.41 11.24
N ILE A 51 7.33 7.88 11.91
CA ILE A 51 6.69 8.54 13.05
C ILE A 51 7.70 8.74 14.18
N LEU A 52 8.50 7.73 14.51
CA LEU A 52 9.56 7.84 15.52
C LEU A 52 10.62 8.88 15.13
N THR A 53 11.03 8.91 13.86
CA THR A 53 11.99 9.91 13.36
C THR A 53 11.45 11.33 13.52
N VAL A 54 10.17 11.55 13.18
CA VAL A 54 9.53 12.88 13.35
C VAL A 54 9.40 13.23 14.83
N LEU A 55 9.06 12.28 15.69
CA LEU A 55 8.94 12.51 17.13
C LEU A 55 10.27 12.97 17.74
N LEU A 56 11.38 12.37 17.31
CA LEU A 56 12.72 12.63 17.87
C LEU A 56 13.41 13.84 17.23
N ASN A 57 13.24 14.06 15.93
CA ASN A 57 14.04 15.01 15.14
C ASN A 57 13.17 16.06 14.43
N GLY A 58 11.86 15.94 14.47
CA GLY A 58 10.95 16.85 13.80
C GLY A 58 10.86 18.21 14.52
N LYS A 59 10.52 19.25 13.76
CA LYS A 59 10.25 20.57 14.32
C LYS A 59 8.78 20.64 14.75
N SER A 60 8.53 21.15 15.96
CA SER A 60 7.17 21.35 16.48
C SER A 60 6.36 22.26 15.56
N GLY A 61 5.12 21.86 15.27
CA GLY A 61 4.21 22.57 14.38
C GLY A 61 4.40 22.29 12.90
N ASP A 62 5.42 21.53 12.50
CA ASP A 62 5.68 21.16 11.11
C ASP A 62 4.94 19.86 10.72
N ALA A 63 4.48 19.80 9.46
CA ALA A 63 3.92 18.61 8.85
C ALA A 63 4.99 17.88 8.01
N TYR A 64 4.97 16.55 8.02
CA TYR A 64 5.88 15.69 7.27
C TYR A 64 5.08 14.63 6.50
N ASN A 65 5.29 14.55 5.18
CA ASN A 65 4.73 13.47 4.39
C ASN A 65 5.49 12.17 4.63
N ILE A 66 4.77 11.08 4.81
CA ILE A 66 5.33 9.73 4.84
C ILE A 66 5.05 9.07 3.48
N SER A 67 6.11 8.81 2.73
CA SER A 67 6.07 8.20 1.41
C SER A 67 7.41 7.50 1.14
N ASN A 68 7.36 6.31 0.58
CA ASN A 68 8.54 5.61 0.10
C ASN A 68 8.67 5.80 -1.42
N LYS A 69 9.76 6.41 -1.89
CA LYS A 69 10.01 6.63 -3.33
C LYS A 69 10.04 5.33 -4.13
N ALA A 70 10.57 4.25 -3.56
CA ALA A 70 10.62 2.94 -4.20
C ALA A 70 9.25 2.26 -4.31
N SER A 71 8.22 2.82 -3.63
CA SER A 71 6.85 2.30 -3.64
C SER A 71 5.83 3.36 -4.11
N VAL A 72 6.28 4.34 -4.90
CA VAL A 72 5.39 5.21 -5.69
C VAL A 72 5.07 4.48 -6.98
N CYS A 73 3.87 3.95 -7.07
CA CYS A 73 3.49 3.03 -8.12
C CYS A 73 1.99 3.09 -8.41
N THR A 74 1.53 2.36 -9.40
CA THR A 74 0.12 2.26 -9.74
C THR A 74 -0.65 1.33 -8.79
N ILE A 75 -1.98 1.42 -8.81
CA ILE A 75 -2.84 0.44 -8.11
C ILE A 75 -2.65 -0.97 -8.71
N SER A 76 -2.35 -1.05 -10.02
CA SER A 76 -2.03 -2.34 -10.66
C SER A 76 -0.73 -2.95 -10.11
N ASP A 77 0.30 -2.13 -9.87
CA ASP A 77 1.58 -2.64 -9.36
C ASP A 77 1.45 -3.24 -7.95
N ILE A 78 0.73 -2.59 -7.03
CA ILE A 78 0.48 -3.18 -5.69
C ILE A 78 -0.39 -4.44 -5.78
N ALA A 79 -1.36 -4.51 -6.71
CA ALA A 79 -2.14 -5.72 -6.94
C ALA A 79 -1.25 -6.89 -7.43
N LEU A 80 -0.34 -6.63 -8.37
CA LEU A 80 0.61 -7.61 -8.87
C LEU A 80 1.57 -8.10 -7.79
N ALA A 81 2.14 -7.19 -7.00
CA ALA A 81 3.05 -7.53 -5.90
C ALA A 81 2.37 -8.43 -4.87
N LEU A 82 1.14 -8.10 -4.45
CA LEU A 82 0.38 -8.90 -3.49
C LEU A 82 -0.06 -10.25 -4.08
N ALA A 83 -0.48 -10.28 -5.36
CA ALA A 83 -0.81 -11.53 -6.05
C ALA A 83 0.41 -12.46 -6.12
N HIS A 84 1.57 -11.94 -6.52
CA HIS A 84 2.83 -12.68 -6.55
C HIS A 84 3.19 -13.24 -5.17
N ALA A 85 3.14 -12.40 -4.12
CA ALA A 85 3.41 -12.81 -2.74
C ALA A 85 2.45 -13.91 -2.24
N GLY A 86 1.20 -13.91 -2.70
CA GLY A 86 0.19 -14.92 -2.36
C GLY A 86 0.28 -16.20 -3.18
N GLY A 87 0.96 -16.18 -4.34
CA GLY A 87 0.95 -17.23 -5.36
C GLY A 87 -0.31 -17.19 -6.23
N GLN A 88 -0.95 -16.03 -6.38
CA GLN A 88 -2.19 -15.81 -7.10
C GLN A 88 -1.96 -15.00 -8.38
N LYS A 89 -3.04 -14.73 -9.12
CA LYS A 89 -3.03 -13.93 -10.34
C LYS A 89 -3.86 -12.66 -10.16
N VAL A 90 -3.60 -11.67 -11.00
CA VAL A 90 -4.49 -10.51 -11.17
C VAL A 90 -5.40 -10.80 -12.36
N VAL A 91 -6.71 -10.69 -12.14
CA VAL A 91 -7.77 -10.88 -13.14
C VAL A 91 -8.48 -9.55 -13.35
N TYR A 92 -8.76 -9.19 -14.59
CA TYR A 92 -9.45 -7.96 -14.91
C TYR A 92 -10.90 -8.23 -15.29
N GLU A 93 -11.82 -7.53 -14.63
CA GLU A 93 -13.25 -7.57 -14.92
C GLU A 93 -13.78 -6.18 -15.26
N ASN A 94 -14.89 -6.14 -15.98
CA ASN A 94 -15.57 -4.87 -16.25
C ASN A 94 -16.34 -4.44 -15.00
N ALA A 95 -16.07 -3.20 -14.56
CA ALA A 95 -16.84 -2.60 -13.49
C ALA A 95 -18.28 -2.31 -13.93
N THR A 96 -19.22 -2.51 -13.03
CA THR A 96 -20.60 -2.02 -13.16
C THR A 96 -20.64 -0.49 -13.11
N ASP A 97 -21.73 0.11 -13.58
CA ASP A 97 -21.87 1.58 -13.52
C ASP A 97 -22.00 2.10 -12.08
N GLU A 98 -22.47 1.27 -11.15
CA GLU A 98 -22.50 1.59 -9.72
C GLU A 98 -21.09 1.59 -9.10
N GLU A 99 -20.27 0.60 -9.41
CA GLU A 99 -18.88 0.51 -8.95
C GLU A 99 -18.04 1.69 -9.46
N LYS A 100 -18.24 2.11 -10.70
CA LYS A 100 -17.55 3.28 -11.30
C LYS A 100 -17.82 4.58 -10.55
N LYS A 101 -19.00 4.75 -9.93
CA LYS A 101 -19.34 5.94 -9.13
C LYS A 101 -18.46 6.08 -7.88
N GLY A 102 -17.93 4.98 -7.35
CA GLY A 102 -17.03 4.97 -6.20
C GLY A 102 -15.57 5.22 -6.53
N TYR A 103 -15.21 5.38 -7.80
CA TYR A 103 -13.82 5.55 -8.19
C TYR A 103 -13.27 6.91 -7.83
N ASN A 104 -12.07 6.90 -7.23
CA ASN A 104 -11.30 8.13 -7.08
C ASN A 104 -10.72 8.53 -8.43
N LEU A 105 -11.19 9.66 -8.97
CA LEU A 105 -10.80 10.19 -10.28
C LEU A 105 -9.38 10.79 -10.28
N MET A 106 -8.73 10.92 -9.12
CA MET A 106 -7.38 11.47 -9.03
C MET A 106 -6.37 10.50 -9.65
N SER A 107 -5.79 10.91 -10.79
CA SER A 107 -4.82 10.09 -11.54
C SER A 107 -3.50 9.91 -10.78
N ASN A 108 -3.08 10.91 -10.00
CA ASN A 108 -1.85 10.88 -9.21
C ASN A 108 -2.07 11.55 -7.85
N SER A 109 -1.85 10.80 -6.77
CA SER A 109 -1.81 11.29 -5.39
C SER A 109 -0.52 10.86 -4.68
N SER A 110 0.59 10.78 -5.42
CA SER A 110 1.89 10.53 -4.83
C SER A 110 2.34 11.73 -3.97
N LEU A 111 3.10 11.43 -2.93
CA LEU A 111 3.59 12.41 -1.96
C LEU A 111 5.12 12.49 -2.04
N ASP A 112 5.64 13.70 -1.89
CA ASP A 112 7.07 13.92 -1.71
C ASP A 112 7.44 13.86 -0.22
N ALA A 113 8.37 12.96 0.15
CA ALA A 113 8.89 12.78 1.50
C ALA A 113 10.22 13.50 1.74
N ALA A 114 10.69 14.35 0.84
CA ALA A 114 12.01 14.98 0.94
C ALA A 114 12.24 15.72 2.27
N LYS A 115 11.19 16.31 2.86
CA LYS A 115 11.26 16.97 4.18
C LYS A 115 11.54 15.96 5.30
N LEU A 116 10.91 14.79 5.27
CA LEU A 116 11.14 13.70 6.21
C LEU A 116 12.53 13.08 6.01
N GLU A 117 12.94 12.88 4.76
CA GLU A 117 14.26 12.35 4.42
C GLU A 117 15.42 13.24 4.91
N LYS A 118 15.21 14.56 4.99
CA LYS A 118 16.18 15.52 5.57
C LYS A 118 16.39 15.33 7.07
N LEU A 119 15.44 14.69 7.78
CA LEU A 119 15.60 14.29 9.18
C LEU A 119 16.43 13.00 9.34
N GLY A 120 16.91 12.40 8.24
CA GLY A 120 17.68 11.16 8.24
C GLY A 120 16.86 9.90 8.04
N TRP A 121 15.52 10.00 7.88
CA TRP A 121 14.68 8.83 7.63
C TRP A 121 14.89 8.26 6.23
N ARG A 122 14.84 6.93 6.13
CA ARG A 122 14.81 6.19 4.87
C ARG A 122 13.88 4.98 5.05
N ALA A 123 13.09 4.68 4.03
CA ALA A 123 12.33 3.44 3.98
C ALA A 123 13.30 2.25 3.83
N CYS A 124 12.94 1.12 4.44
CA CYS A 124 13.71 -0.12 4.42
C CYS A 124 13.11 -1.19 3.50
N PHE A 125 11.83 -1.05 3.16
CA PHE A 125 11.09 -2.04 2.35
C PHE A 125 10.69 -1.41 1.02
N ASP A 126 11.00 -2.07 -0.08
CA ASP A 126 10.36 -1.75 -1.36
C ASP A 126 8.95 -2.36 -1.44
N LEU A 127 8.29 -2.23 -2.60
CA LEU A 127 6.92 -2.69 -2.78
C LEU A 127 6.80 -4.21 -2.66
N GLU A 128 7.72 -4.96 -3.28
CA GLU A 128 7.72 -6.43 -3.30
C GLU A 128 8.03 -6.98 -1.90
N GLU A 129 9.08 -6.50 -1.25
CA GLU A 129 9.46 -6.89 0.10
C GLU A 129 8.33 -6.65 1.12
N GLY A 130 7.66 -5.48 1.02
CA GLY A 130 6.52 -5.17 1.87
C GLY A 130 5.30 -6.04 1.59
N ALA A 131 5.02 -6.37 0.34
CA ALA A 131 3.94 -7.28 -0.05
C ALA A 131 4.19 -8.70 0.46
N GLU A 132 5.39 -9.23 0.25
CA GLU A 132 5.80 -10.55 0.75
C GLU A 132 5.70 -10.64 2.27
N ALA A 133 6.24 -9.64 2.99
CA ALA A 133 6.15 -9.57 4.43
C ALA A 133 4.69 -9.53 4.90
N THR A 134 3.84 -8.74 4.25
CA THR A 134 2.41 -8.64 4.57
C THR A 134 1.72 -9.98 4.46
N VAL A 135 1.81 -10.64 3.30
CA VAL A 135 1.14 -11.92 3.06
C VAL A 135 1.67 -13.02 3.99
N LYS A 136 2.99 -13.10 4.15
CA LYS A 136 3.65 -14.08 5.03
C LYS A 136 3.15 -13.95 6.48
N TYR A 137 3.15 -12.75 7.04
CA TYR A 137 2.73 -12.54 8.43
C TYR A 137 1.23 -12.73 8.62
N MET A 138 0.40 -12.29 7.67
CA MET A 138 -1.05 -12.48 7.74
C MET A 138 -1.44 -13.96 7.67
N LYS A 139 -0.83 -14.75 6.78
CA LYS A 139 -1.02 -16.21 6.73
C LYS A 139 -0.63 -16.87 8.05
N LYS A 140 0.49 -16.45 8.67
CA LYS A 140 0.94 -16.98 9.96
C LYS A 140 -0.01 -16.64 11.12
N LEU A 141 -0.66 -15.49 11.10
CA LEU A 141 -1.61 -15.08 12.16
C LEU A 141 -2.96 -15.81 12.08
N ARG A 142 -3.29 -16.37 10.92
CA ARG A 142 -4.55 -17.09 10.68
C ARG A 142 -4.42 -18.62 10.79
N GLY A 143 -3.23 -19.15 10.72
CA GLY A 143 -2.94 -20.59 10.86
C GLY A 143 -2.49 -20.93 12.24
#